data_64ddaedaa0423795752847b67b525b20
#
_entry.id   64ddaedaa0423795752847b67b525b20
#
_cell.length_a   1.000
_cell.length_b   1.000
_cell.length_c   1.000
_cell.angle_alpha   90.00
_cell.angle_beta   90.00
_cell.angle_gamma   90.00
#
_symmetry.space_group_name_H-M   'P 1'
#
loop_
_entity.id
_entity.type
_entity.pdbx_description
1 polymer ?
#
loop_
_entity_poly.entity_id
_entity_poly.type
_entity_poly.pdbx_seq_one_letter_code
_entity_poly.pdbx_strand_id
1 'polypeptide(L)'
;MIWWCFAGFETCCAMGEEIRYPQINIPRALFLAPFIVFAVNALFQGFIVGIVPTESLSALSKADAPYAEAMATAGLMGIPLLTLALGIAFGGDFSTLNASIAVPPRYLFTMARDGAMPRIFAAVHPRYRTPWVAILFLGGLSIALIATGSIVYIASLSLFADLFYYVIGIAASLGLRFRRPDLKRPYRAPAIAFGAPVSAVLYVVMMSQLDRDAFWTGIVWCVLGLVVFWFCRKKYGDSGDGADAVGILAAEEPQEAEKLAMDREYRWWCAATALAVLAALAFYALPFFTQVQ
;
A
#
# COMPACT_ATOMS: atom_id res chain seq x y z
N MET A 1 7.85 -12.09 -2.28
CA MET A 1 6.58 -12.10 -1.53
C MET A 1 6.60 -11.21 -0.27
N ILE A 2 7.70 -11.13 0.51
CA ILE A 2 7.77 -10.26 1.72
C ILE A 2 7.39 -8.80 1.41
N TRP A 3 7.80 -8.27 0.27
CA TRP A 3 7.45 -6.91 -0.16
C TRP A 3 5.95 -6.65 -0.22
N TRP A 4 5.15 -7.63 -0.60
CA TRP A 4 3.70 -7.51 -0.68
C TRP A 4 3.04 -7.17 0.67
N CYS A 5 3.64 -7.60 1.77
CA CYS A 5 3.18 -7.22 3.11
C CYS A 5 3.35 -5.72 3.41
N PHE A 6 4.18 -5.01 2.64
CA PHE A 6 4.44 -3.58 2.80
C PHE A 6 3.73 -2.72 1.75
N ALA A 7 3.02 -3.32 0.78
CA ALA A 7 2.26 -2.58 -0.22
C ALA A 7 0.92 -2.11 0.34
N GLY A 8 0.40 -0.98 -0.17
CA GLY A 8 -0.94 -0.50 0.11
C GLY A 8 -1.03 0.67 1.10
N PHE A 9 0.01 0.99 1.88
CA PHE A 9 -0.02 2.12 2.82
C PHE A 9 -0.15 3.49 2.13
N GLU A 10 0.27 3.58 0.87
CA GLU A 10 0.17 4.78 0.04
C GLU A 10 -1.25 5.08 -0.45
N THR A 11 -2.20 4.15 -0.29
CA THR A 11 -3.61 4.34 -0.68
C THR A 11 -4.25 5.55 0.02
N CYS A 12 -3.74 5.95 1.20
CA CYS A 12 -4.17 7.17 1.86
C CYS A 12 -3.96 8.44 1.02
N CYS A 13 -3.02 8.44 0.06
CA CYS A 13 -2.82 9.56 -0.85
C CYS A 13 -4.02 9.82 -1.77
N ALA A 14 -4.73 8.76 -2.18
CA ALA A 14 -5.94 8.88 -3.01
C ALA A 14 -7.16 9.41 -2.23
N MET A 15 -7.09 9.40 -0.91
CA MET A 15 -8.14 9.90 -0.02
C MET A 15 -7.83 11.32 0.49
N GLY A 16 -6.88 12.01 -0.11
CA GLY A 16 -6.43 13.34 0.35
C GLY A 16 -7.56 14.37 0.46
N GLU A 17 -8.58 14.29 -0.39
CA GLU A 17 -9.76 15.16 -0.34
C GLU A 17 -10.69 14.86 0.85
N GLU A 18 -10.59 13.68 1.46
CA GLU A 18 -11.42 13.23 2.58
C GLU A 18 -10.68 13.31 3.93
N ILE A 19 -9.36 13.49 3.89
CA ILE A 19 -8.52 13.56 5.09
C ILE A 19 -8.42 15.00 5.57
N ARG A 20 -8.70 15.22 6.85
CA ARG A 20 -8.54 16.53 7.48
C ARG A 20 -7.04 16.86 7.61
N TYR A 21 -6.63 18.05 7.17
CA TYR A 21 -5.23 18.49 7.11
C TYR A 21 -4.30 17.50 6.39
N PRO A 22 -4.58 17.14 5.11
CA PRO A 22 -3.85 16.09 4.41
C PRO A 22 -2.36 16.38 4.29
N GLN A 23 -1.97 17.67 4.18
CA GLN A 23 -0.59 18.14 4.11
C GLN A 23 0.25 17.80 5.36
N ILE A 24 -0.38 17.52 6.49
CA ILE A 24 0.27 17.13 7.75
C ILE A 24 0.10 15.64 7.99
N ASN A 25 -1.13 15.13 7.86
CA ASN A 25 -1.47 13.77 8.27
C ASN A 25 -0.97 12.70 7.30
N ILE A 26 -1.03 12.94 5.98
CA ILE A 26 -0.54 11.97 4.98
C ILE A 26 0.97 11.71 5.13
N PRO A 27 1.87 12.72 5.18
CA PRO A 27 3.29 12.44 5.40
C PRO A 27 3.60 11.71 6.70
N ARG A 28 2.86 12.01 7.77
CA ARG A 28 3.00 11.32 9.07
C ARG A 28 2.59 9.85 9.00
N ALA A 29 1.45 9.59 8.35
CA ALA A 29 0.97 8.22 8.14
C ALA A 29 1.94 7.41 7.27
N LEU A 30 2.39 7.97 6.15
CA LEU A 30 3.34 7.33 5.24
C LEU A 30 4.69 7.05 5.91
N PHE A 31 5.11 7.89 6.85
CA PHE A 31 6.35 7.66 7.60
C PHE A 31 6.19 6.54 8.64
N LEU A 32 5.08 6.51 9.38
CA LEU A 32 4.87 5.53 10.45
C LEU A 32 4.46 4.15 9.96
N ALA A 33 3.62 4.08 8.91
CA ALA A 33 3.03 2.83 8.46
C ALA A 33 4.06 1.72 8.17
N PRO A 34 5.17 1.94 7.44
CA PRO A 34 6.16 0.90 7.17
C PRO A 34 6.79 0.33 8.45
N PHE A 35 7.05 1.16 9.47
CA PHE A 35 7.63 0.70 10.73
C PHE A 35 6.62 -0.09 11.57
N ILE A 36 5.34 0.32 11.57
CA ILE A 36 4.27 -0.43 12.22
C ILE A 36 4.10 -1.79 11.55
N VAL A 37 4.02 -1.82 10.22
CA VAL A 37 3.92 -3.06 9.43
C VAL A 37 5.12 -3.97 9.70
N PHE A 38 6.33 -3.42 9.72
CA PHE A 38 7.53 -4.18 10.05
C PHE A 38 7.44 -4.80 11.45
N ALA A 39 7.10 -4.00 12.46
CA ALA A 39 7.03 -4.47 13.85
C ALA A 39 5.97 -5.58 14.00
N VAL A 40 4.78 -5.37 13.45
CA VAL A 40 3.69 -6.36 13.52
C VAL A 40 4.09 -7.66 12.82
N ASN A 41 4.60 -7.58 11.58
CA ASN A 41 5.02 -8.77 10.84
C ASN A 41 6.18 -9.50 11.55
N ALA A 42 7.18 -8.76 12.01
CA ALA A 42 8.32 -9.35 12.71
C ALA A 42 7.90 -10.07 13.98
N LEU A 43 7.09 -9.41 14.84
CA LEU A 43 6.60 -10.03 16.08
C LEU A 43 5.70 -11.24 15.79
N PHE A 44 4.81 -11.14 14.81
CA PHE A 44 3.92 -12.24 14.44
C PHE A 44 4.71 -13.44 13.91
N GLN A 45 5.62 -13.22 12.95
CA GLN A 45 6.45 -14.30 12.41
C GLN A 45 7.37 -14.89 13.46
N GLY A 46 7.96 -14.04 14.30
CA GLY A 46 8.79 -14.50 15.40
C GLY A 46 8.03 -15.36 16.41
N PHE A 47 6.78 -14.98 16.73
CA PHE A 47 5.91 -15.79 17.58
C PHE A 47 5.61 -17.15 16.93
N ILE A 48 5.18 -17.17 15.66
CA ILE A 48 4.86 -18.41 14.94
C ILE A 48 6.08 -19.35 14.88
N VAL A 49 7.26 -18.82 14.52
CA VAL A 49 8.49 -19.63 14.47
C VAL A 49 8.89 -20.11 15.85
N GLY A 50 8.70 -19.29 16.89
CA GLY A 50 9.07 -19.62 18.27
C GLY A 50 8.22 -20.72 18.93
N ILE A 51 6.95 -20.90 18.48
CA ILE A 51 6.07 -21.95 19.02
C ILE A 51 6.19 -23.28 18.31
N VAL A 52 6.89 -23.33 17.16
CA VAL A 52 6.99 -24.52 16.32
C VAL A 52 8.37 -25.17 16.47
N PRO A 53 8.46 -26.51 16.65
CA PRO A 53 9.72 -27.23 16.62
C PRO A 53 10.47 -27.02 15.30
N THR A 54 11.78 -26.81 15.38
CA THR A 54 12.64 -26.48 14.22
C THR A 54 12.52 -27.50 13.09
N GLU A 55 12.32 -28.77 13.44
CA GLU A 55 12.16 -29.87 12.49
C GLU A 55 10.89 -29.74 11.62
N SER A 56 9.84 -29.12 12.16
CA SER A 56 8.55 -28.96 11.50
C SER A 56 8.49 -27.73 10.59
N LEU A 57 9.44 -26.79 10.69
CA LEU A 57 9.42 -25.53 9.93
C LEU A 57 9.46 -25.74 8.41
N SER A 58 10.22 -26.76 7.95
CA SER A 58 10.30 -27.06 6.52
C SER A 58 8.99 -27.64 5.95
N ALA A 59 8.25 -28.40 6.75
CA ALA A 59 6.94 -28.92 6.40
C ALA A 59 5.90 -27.79 6.37
N LEU A 60 5.92 -26.92 7.39
CA LEU A 60 5.04 -25.76 7.47
C LEU A 60 5.17 -24.81 6.27
N SER A 61 6.37 -24.62 5.75
CA SER A 61 6.60 -23.73 4.61
C SER A 61 5.92 -24.20 3.31
N LYS A 62 5.51 -25.46 3.26
CA LYS A 62 4.85 -26.12 2.11
C LYS A 62 3.36 -26.40 2.37
N ALA A 63 2.88 -26.10 3.57
CA ALA A 63 1.50 -26.37 3.97
C ALA A 63 0.52 -25.38 3.32
N ASP A 64 -0.68 -25.84 3.03
CA ASP A 64 -1.76 -25.00 2.48
C ASP A 64 -2.26 -23.95 3.50
N ALA A 65 -2.20 -24.29 4.80
CA ALA A 65 -2.62 -23.42 5.90
C ALA A 65 -1.52 -23.35 6.99
N PRO A 66 -0.36 -22.71 6.73
CA PRO A 66 0.82 -22.80 7.59
C PRO A 66 0.58 -22.27 9.01
N TYR A 67 -0.24 -21.26 9.19
CA TYR A 67 -0.55 -20.72 10.52
C TYR A 67 -1.45 -21.66 11.34
N ALA A 68 -2.43 -22.31 10.71
CA ALA A 68 -3.28 -23.28 11.38
C ALA A 68 -2.50 -24.51 11.80
N GLU A 69 -1.59 -25.01 10.93
CA GLU A 69 -0.71 -26.12 11.23
C GLU A 69 0.32 -25.78 12.32
N ALA A 70 0.87 -24.56 12.32
CA ALA A 70 1.75 -24.09 13.40
C ALA A 70 1.04 -24.13 14.76
N MET A 71 -0.19 -23.61 14.83
CA MET A 71 -1.01 -23.63 16.04
C MET A 71 -1.33 -25.06 16.48
N ALA A 72 -1.65 -25.95 15.53
CA ALA A 72 -1.91 -27.36 15.80
C ALA A 72 -0.67 -28.07 16.37
N THR A 73 0.50 -27.85 15.76
CA THR A 73 1.78 -28.41 16.21
C THR A 73 2.15 -27.94 17.62
N ALA A 74 1.82 -26.69 17.95
CA ALA A 74 2.02 -26.11 19.28
C ALA A 74 0.95 -26.54 20.31
N GLY A 75 -0.05 -27.36 19.92
CA GLY A 75 -1.15 -27.74 20.80
C GLY A 75 -2.16 -26.64 21.08
N LEU A 76 -2.12 -25.53 20.34
CA LEU A 76 -2.94 -24.33 20.51
C LEU A 76 -4.22 -24.43 19.65
N MET A 77 -4.93 -25.54 19.76
CA MET A 77 -6.20 -25.80 19.07
C MET A 77 -7.39 -25.20 19.80
N GLY A 78 -8.56 -25.22 19.16
CA GLY A 78 -9.81 -24.72 19.74
C GLY A 78 -9.89 -23.20 19.80
N ILE A 79 -10.08 -22.64 20.99
CA ILE A 79 -10.27 -21.17 21.16
C ILE A 79 -9.08 -20.34 20.63
N PRO A 80 -7.80 -20.68 20.91
CA PRO A 80 -6.67 -19.90 20.37
C PRO A 80 -6.64 -19.89 18.84
N LEU A 81 -6.84 -21.02 18.19
CA LEU A 81 -6.89 -21.12 16.72
C LEU A 81 -8.10 -20.34 16.16
N LEU A 82 -9.26 -20.43 16.79
CA LEU A 82 -10.45 -19.69 16.39
C LEU A 82 -10.22 -18.18 16.53
N THR A 83 -9.61 -17.73 17.62
CA THR A 83 -9.27 -16.30 17.83
C THR A 83 -8.31 -15.79 16.76
N LEU A 84 -7.28 -16.56 16.41
CA LEU A 84 -6.36 -16.23 15.34
C LEU A 84 -7.10 -16.14 14.00
N ALA A 85 -7.91 -17.14 13.65
CA ALA A 85 -8.66 -17.17 12.40
C ALA A 85 -9.63 -15.98 12.28
N LEU A 86 -10.36 -15.66 13.35
CA LEU A 86 -11.23 -14.49 13.40
C LEU A 86 -10.46 -13.18 13.32
N GLY A 87 -9.30 -13.09 13.97
CA GLY A 87 -8.42 -11.93 13.90
C GLY A 87 -7.89 -11.68 12.48
N ILE A 88 -7.49 -12.72 11.76
CA ILE A 88 -7.09 -12.63 10.35
C ILE A 88 -8.26 -12.23 9.48
N ALA A 89 -9.40 -12.92 9.57
CA ALA A 89 -10.56 -12.69 8.72
C ALA A 89 -11.14 -11.27 8.93
N PHE A 90 -11.42 -10.88 10.16
CA PHE A 90 -12.08 -9.60 10.44
C PHE A 90 -11.10 -8.43 10.58
N GLY A 91 -9.93 -8.63 11.16
CA GLY A 91 -8.91 -7.60 11.31
C GLY A 91 -8.10 -7.35 10.03
N GLY A 92 -7.69 -8.42 9.34
CA GLY A 92 -6.89 -8.36 8.13
C GLY A 92 -7.74 -8.25 6.86
N ASP A 93 -8.47 -9.31 6.52
CA ASP A 93 -9.11 -9.45 5.20
C ASP A 93 -10.23 -8.45 4.98
N PHE A 94 -11.15 -8.28 5.95
CA PHE A 94 -12.23 -7.29 5.81
C PHE A 94 -11.73 -5.85 5.75
N SER A 95 -10.72 -5.51 6.54
CA SER A 95 -10.10 -4.18 6.52
C SER A 95 -9.46 -3.90 5.16
N THR A 96 -8.68 -4.85 4.63
CA THR A 96 -8.02 -4.75 3.32
C THR A 96 -9.05 -4.70 2.19
N LEU A 97 -10.08 -5.54 2.24
CA LEU A 97 -11.15 -5.56 1.23
C LEU A 97 -11.87 -4.21 1.17
N ASN A 98 -12.19 -3.63 2.34
CA ASN A 98 -12.83 -2.30 2.39
C ASN A 98 -11.97 -1.23 1.70
N ALA A 99 -10.66 -1.17 2.00
CA ALA A 99 -9.74 -0.24 1.34
C ALA A 99 -9.63 -0.51 -0.17
N SER A 100 -9.56 -1.78 -0.58
CA SER A 100 -9.44 -2.20 -1.98
C SER A 100 -10.70 -1.91 -2.81
N ILE A 101 -11.87 -1.84 -2.20
CA ILE A 101 -13.11 -1.44 -2.88
C ILE A 101 -13.26 0.08 -2.89
N ALA A 102 -12.82 0.76 -1.83
CA ALA A 102 -13.01 2.19 -1.68
C ALA A 102 -12.03 3.04 -2.53
N VAL A 103 -10.75 2.66 -2.59
CA VAL A 103 -9.68 3.51 -3.11
C VAL A 103 -9.48 3.41 -4.63
N PRO A 104 -9.28 2.22 -5.25
CA PRO A 104 -8.97 2.12 -6.66
C PRO A 104 -10.00 2.75 -7.62
N PRO A 105 -11.33 2.70 -7.34
CA PRO A 105 -12.30 3.40 -8.19
C PRO A 105 -12.11 4.91 -8.24
N ARG A 106 -11.54 5.52 -7.19
CA ARG A 106 -11.24 6.96 -7.16
C ARG A 106 -10.12 7.33 -8.13
N TYR A 107 -9.14 6.46 -8.33
CA TYR A 107 -8.11 6.68 -9.36
C TYR A 107 -8.73 6.73 -10.75
N LEU A 108 -9.58 5.74 -11.10
CA LEU A 108 -10.27 5.73 -12.40
C LEU A 108 -11.19 6.93 -12.57
N PHE A 109 -11.91 7.31 -11.51
CA PHE A 109 -12.77 8.50 -11.50
C PHE A 109 -11.98 9.77 -11.78
N THR A 110 -10.88 9.99 -11.06
CA THR A 110 -10.03 11.18 -11.23
C THR A 110 -9.41 11.21 -12.64
N MET A 111 -8.85 10.08 -13.10
CA MET A 111 -8.30 9.98 -14.45
C MET A 111 -9.35 10.25 -15.54
N ALA A 112 -10.59 9.81 -15.34
CA ALA A 112 -11.68 10.08 -16.27
C ALA A 112 -12.14 11.54 -16.24
N ARG A 113 -12.16 12.16 -15.08
CA ARG A 113 -12.41 13.60 -14.89
C ARG A 113 -11.37 14.44 -15.63
N ASP A 114 -10.10 14.06 -15.53
CA ASP A 114 -8.96 14.74 -16.14
C ASP A 114 -8.80 14.42 -17.64
N GLY A 115 -9.72 13.63 -18.24
CA GLY A 115 -9.67 13.28 -19.66
C GLY A 115 -8.63 12.21 -20.03
N ALA A 116 -7.98 11.58 -19.03
CA ALA A 116 -7.00 10.52 -19.24
C ALA A 116 -7.62 9.12 -19.45
N MET A 117 -8.90 8.96 -19.05
CA MET A 117 -9.68 7.73 -19.18
C MET A 117 -11.08 8.01 -19.77
N PRO A 118 -11.81 6.97 -20.26
CA PRO A 118 -13.18 7.16 -20.75
C PRO A 118 -14.08 7.83 -19.71
N ARG A 119 -14.81 8.86 -20.11
CA ARG A 119 -15.67 9.66 -19.21
C ARG A 119 -16.74 8.86 -18.48
N ILE A 120 -17.08 7.66 -18.93
CA ILE A 120 -18.02 6.77 -18.25
C ILE A 120 -17.58 6.44 -16.80
N PHE A 121 -16.28 6.39 -16.53
CA PHE A 121 -15.74 6.14 -15.19
C PHE A 121 -15.89 7.35 -14.26
N ALA A 122 -16.18 8.54 -14.80
CA ALA A 122 -16.52 9.73 -14.01
C ALA A 122 -18.00 9.78 -13.60
N ALA A 123 -18.81 8.76 -13.92
CA ALA A 123 -20.21 8.70 -13.55
C ALA A 123 -20.39 8.43 -12.05
N VAL A 124 -21.03 9.37 -11.34
CA VAL A 124 -21.33 9.29 -9.92
C VAL A 124 -22.76 8.82 -9.72
N HIS A 125 -22.98 7.89 -8.79
CA HIS A 125 -24.31 7.40 -8.45
C HIS A 125 -25.13 8.50 -7.75
N PRO A 126 -26.38 8.80 -8.20
CA PRO A 126 -27.16 9.93 -7.69
C PRO A 126 -27.42 9.88 -6.18
N ARG A 127 -27.71 8.69 -5.65
CA ARG A 127 -28.03 8.47 -4.24
C ARG A 127 -26.80 8.29 -3.35
N TYR A 128 -25.84 7.45 -3.78
CA TYR A 128 -24.68 7.05 -2.95
C TYR A 128 -23.46 7.93 -3.15
N ARG A 129 -23.47 8.78 -4.17
CA ARG A 129 -22.35 9.68 -4.53
C ARG A 129 -21.00 8.97 -4.70
N THR A 130 -21.04 7.73 -5.16
CA THR A 130 -19.87 6.89 -5.42
C THR A 130 -19.66 6.68 -6.92
N PRO A 131 -18.44 6.45 -7.42
CA PRO A 131 -18.15 6.18 -8.83
C PRO A 131 -18.52 4.73 -9.19
N TRP A 132 -19.82 4.46 -9.28
CA TRP A 132 -20.37 3.12 -9.40
C TRP A 132 -19.90 2.33 -10.61
N VAL A 133 -19.68 3.00 -11.78
CA VAL A 133 -19.17 2.34 -12.99
C VAL A 133 -17.73 1.86 -12.77
N ALA A 134 -16.89 2.66 -12.13
CA ALA A 134 -15.53 2.27 -11.80
C ALA A 134 -15.49 1.10 -10.80
N ILE A 135 -16.38 1.11 -9.80
CA ILE A 135 -16.51 0.02 -8.82
C ILE A 135 -16.91 -1.29 -9.52
N LEU A 136 -17.94 -1.26 -10.38
CA LEU A 136 -18.39 -2.46 -11.11
C LEU A 136 -17.33 -2.98 -12.07
N PHE A 137 -16.63 -2.10 -12.77
CA PHE A 137 -15.55 -2.49 -13.68
C PHE A 137 -14.41 -3.18 -12.94
N LEU A 138 -13.92 -2.59 -11.85
CA LEU A 138 -12.84 -3.18 -11.06
C LEU A 138 -13.26 -4.46 -10.35
N GLY A 139 -14.48 -4.50 -9.82
CA GLY A 139 -15.06 -5.72 -9.25
C GLY A 139 -15.14 -6.86 -10.27
N GLY A 140 -15.63 -6.58 -11.47
CA GLY A 140 -15.69 -7.56 -12.55
C GLY A 140 -14.30 -8.05 -12.98
N LEU A 141 -13.33 -7.13 -13.09
CA LEU A 141 -11.94 -7.48 -13.39
C LEU A 141 -11.31 -8.35 -12.28
N SER A 142 -11.58 -8.03 -11.02
CA SER A 142 -11.11 -8.83 -9.88
C SER A 142 -11.68 -10.25 -9.92
N ILE A 143 -12.97 -10.41 -10.20
CA ILE A 143 -13.59 -11.72 -10.36
C ILE A 143 -12.96 -12.51 -11.51
N ALA A 144 -12.71 -11.86 -12.64
CA ALA A 144 -12.07 -12.49 -13.79
C ALA A 144 -10.65 -12.95 -13.48
N LEU A 145 -9.87 -12.16 -12.73
CA LEU A 145 -8.52 -12.54 -12.27
C LEU A 145 -8.57 -13.71 -11.29
N ILE A 146 -9.49 -13.69 -10.31
CA ILE A 146 -9.68 -14.80 -9.35
C ILE A 146 -10.03 -16.11 -10.08
N ALA A 147 -10.81 -16.03 -11.15
CA ALA A 147 -11.18 -17.19 -11.97
C ALA A 147 -9.96 -17.88 -12.65
N THR A 148 -8.80 -17.22 -12.74
CA THR A 148 -7.55 -17.86 -13.20
C THR A 148 -7.02 -18.93 -12.24
N GLY A 149 -7.43 -18.90 -10.98
CA GLY A 149 -7.07 -19.88 -9.95
C GLY A 149 -5.63 -19.80 -9.43
N SER A 150 -4.81 -18.88 -9.94
CA SER A 150 -3.39 -18.78 -9.54
C SER A 150 -3.14 -17.57 -8.64
N ILE A 151 -3.13 -17.79 -7.32
CA ILE A 151 -2.83 -16.75 -6.33
C ILE A 151 -1.41 -16.18 -6.53
N VAL A 152 -0.43 -17.05 -6.83
CA VAL A 152 0.96 -16.64 -7.03
C VAL A 152 1.09 -15.69 -8.23
N TYR A 153 0.41 -16.00 -9.34
CA TYR A 153 0.40 -15.16 -10.53
C TYR A 153 -0.26 -13.79 -10.26
N ILE A 154 -1.41 -13.78 -9.59
CA ILE A 154 -2.11 -12.54 -9.24
C ILE A 154 -1.26 -11.68 -8.30
N ALA A 155 -0.63 -12.28 -7.28
CA ALA A 155 0.27 -11.57 -6.37
C ALA A 155 1.49 -11.00 -7.10
N SER A 156 2.09 -11.74 -8.03
CA SER A 156 3.22 -11.26 -8.83
C SER A 156 2.82 -10.12 -9.77
N LEU A 157 1.63 -10.19 -10.37
CA LEU A 157 1.08 -9.12 -11.21
C LEU A 157 0.79 -7.85 -10.41
N SER A 158 0.24 -7.99 -9.20
CA SER A 158 0.03 -6.88 -8.26
C SER A 158 1.36 -6.21 -7.89
N LEU A 159 2.37 -7.01 -7.53
CA LEU A 159 3.71 -6.50 -7.23
C LEU A 159 4.35 -5.75 -8.40
N PHE A 160 4.17 -6.24 -9.63
CA PHE A 160 4.63 -5.52 -10.82
C PHE A 160 3.98 -4.13 -10.90
N ALA A 161 2.66 -4.06 -10.72
CA ALA A 161 1.92 -2.80 -10.79
C ALA A 161 2.39 -1.81 -9.73
N ASP A 162 2.57 -2.27 -8.48
CA ASP A 162 3.03 -1.44 -7.36
C ASP A 162 4.45 -0.90 -7.60
N LEU A 163 5.39 -1.78 -7.96
CA LEU A 163 6.77 -1.37 -8.21
C LEU A 163 6.89 -0.40 -9.39
N PHE A 164 6.14 -0.65 -10.46
CA PHE A 164 6.08 0.23 -11.63
C PHE A 164 5.53 1.61 -11.29
N TYR A 165 4.43 1.65 -10.56
CA TYR A 165 3.79 2.87 -10.08
C TYR A 165 4.72 3.66 -9.15
N TYR A 166 5.45 3.02 -8.25
CA TYR A 166 6.42 3.69 -7.38
C TYR A 166 7.59 4.30 -8.17
N VAL A 167 8.12 3.60 -9.17
CA VAL A 167 9.18 4.14 -10.04
C VAL A 167 8.70 5.40 -10.76
N ILE A 168 7.50 5.37 -11.32
CA ILE A 168 6.91 6.56 -11.99
C ILE A 168 6.67 7.68 -10.99
N GLY A 169 6.14 7.39 -9.81
CA GLY A 169 5.91 8.37 -8.75
C GLY A 169 7.19 9.06 -8.29
N ILE A 170 8.28 8.30 -8.14
CA ILE A 170 9.61 8.83 -7.83
C ILE A 170 10.10 9.75 -8.96
N ALA A 171 10.01 9.30 -10.22
CA ALA A 171 10.43 10.09 -11.36
C ALA A 171 9.62 11.38 -11.48
N ALA A 172 8.31 11.32 -11.29
CA ALA A 172 7.43 12.48 -11.29
C ALA A 172 7.77 13.47 -10.16
N SER A 173 8.02 12.97 -8.94
CA SER A 173 8.37 13.81 -7.79
C SER A 173 9.70 14.54 -7.97
N LEU A 174 10.70 13.86 -8.54
CA LEU A 174 11.98 14.46 -8.90
C LEU A 174 11.80 15.49 -10.04
N GLY A 175 11.07 15.12 -11.09
CA GLY A 175 10.77 16.01 -12.22
C GLY A 175 10.08 17.30 -11.78
N LEU A 176 9.07 17.22 -10.90
CA LEU A 176 8.40 18.37 -10.32
C LEU A 176 9.33 19.23 -9.46
N ARG A 177 10.28 18.62 -8.76
CA ARG A 177 11.21 19.36 -7.91
C ARG A 177 12.18 20.21 -8.72
N PHE A 178 12.60 19.71 -9.88
CA PHE A 178 13.50 20.44 -10.77
C PHE A 178 12.76 21.45 -11.67
N ARG A 179 11.58 21.10 -12.18
CA ARG A 179 10.84 21.94 -13.13
C ARG A 179 9.99 23.03 -12.47
N ARG A 180 9.52 22.77 -11.24
CA ARG A 180 8.63 23.69 -10.50
C ARG A 180 9.15 23.92 -9.08
N PRO A 181 10.32 24.60 -8.92
CA PRO A 181 10.88 24.92 -7.61
C PRO A 181 10.02 25.92 -6.83
N ASP A 182 9.17 26.67 -7.51
CA ASP A 182 8.22 27.69 -7.02
C ASP A 182 7.09 27.12 -6.15
N LEU A 183 6.77 25.84 -6.30
CA LEU A 183 5.67 25.22 -5.53
C LEU A 183 5.98 25.19 -4.04
N LYS A 184 5.02 25.67 -3.24
CA LYS A 184 5.04 25.52 -1.78
C LYS A 184 4.95 24.03 -1.43
N ARG A 185 5.91 23.54 -0.65
CA ARG A 185 5.98 22.14 -0.19
C ARG A 185 5.94 22.14 1.33
N PRO A 186 4.78 21.86 1.94
CA PRO A 186 4.64 21.77 3.40
C PRO A 186 5.58 20.70 3.98
N TYR A 187 5.70 19.56 3.28
CA TYR A 187 6.66 18.51 3.63
C TYR A 187 7.80 18.43 2.63
N ARG A 188 9.02 18.40 3.13
CA ARG A 188 10.24 18.21 2.34
C ARG A 188 10.93 16.92 2.78
N ALA A 189 10.80 15.86 1.97
CA ALA A 189 11.48 14.60 2.25
C ALA A 189 13.00 14.81 2.37
N PRO A 190 13.63 14.36 3.49
CA PRO A 190 15.07 14.48 3.65
C PRO A 190 15.80 13.61 2.64
N ALA A 191 16.98 14.07 2.20
CA ALA A 191 17.88 13.32 1.29
C ALA A 191 17.20 12.75 0.00
N ILE A 192 16.14 13.37 -0.50
CA ILE A 192 15.38 12.86 -1.66
C ILE A 192 16.26 12.75 -2.91
N ALA A 193 17.27 13.63 -3.06
CA ALA A 193 18.18 13.60 -4.21
C ALA A 193 19.00 12.30 -4.29
N PHE A 194 19.26 11.67 -3.15
CA PHE A 194 19.97 10.40 -3.06
C PHE A 194 18.99 9.21 -2.87
N GLY A 195 18.07 9.34 -1.94
CA GLY A 195 17.12 8.26 -1.60
C GLY A 195 16.21 7.89 -2.77
N ALA A 196 15.71 8.86 -3.53
CA ALA A 196 14.79 8.58 -4.62
C ALA A 196 15.44 7.78 -5.78
N PRO A 197 16.62 8.11 -6.31
CA PRO A 197 17.28 7.28 -7.31
C PRO A 197 17.62 5.88 -6.80
N VAL A 198 18.11 5.76 -5.58
CA VAL A 198 18.42 4.46 -4.96
C VAL A 198 17.17 3.59 -4.87
N SER A 199 16.06 4.14 -4.38
CA SER A 199 14.78 3.42 -4.31
C SER A 199 14.27 3.02 -5.70
N ALA A 200 14.38 3.88 -6.70
CA ALA A 200 13.98 3.55 -8.07
C ALA A 200 14.79 2.37 -8.64
N VAL A 201 16.11 2.38 -8.44
CA VAL A 201 16.98 1.26 -8.85
C VAL A 201 16.59 -0.04 -8.12
N LEU A 202 16.39 0.03 -6.80
CA LEU A 202 15.96 -1.14 -6.02
C LEU A 202 14.63 -1.70 -6.53
N TYR A 203 13.65 -0.85 -6.85
CA TYR A 203 12.36 -1.30 -7.39
C TYR A 203 12.51 -1.96 -8.76
N VAL A 204 13.34 -1.42 -9.64
CA VAL A 204 13.64 -2.05 -10.94
C VAL A 204 14.33 -3.41 -10.76
N VAL A 205 15.29 -3.51 -9.84
CA VAL A 205 15.92 -4.80 -9.49
C VAL A 205 14.90 -5.78 -8.93
N MET A 206 13.98 -5.33 -8.07
CA MET A 206 12.92 -6.19 -7.55
C MET A 206 11.96 -6.65 -8.66
N MET A 207 11.63 -5.79 -9.62
CA MET A 207 10.81 -6.16 -10.77
C MET A 207 11.46 -7.28 -11.61
N SER A 208 12.78 -7.32 -11.70
CA SER A 208 13.50 -8.37 -12.45
C SER A 208 13.42 -9.75 -11.77
N GLN A 209 13.00 -9.82 -10.51
CA GLN A 209 12.83 -11.07 -9.75
C GLN A 209 11.40 -11.61 -9.79
N LEU A 210 10.48 -10.91 -10.45
CA LEU A 210 9.10 -11.35 -10.58
C LEU A 210 8.98 -12.51 -11.57
N ASP A 211 7.86 -13.24 -11.43
CA ASP A 211 7.49 -14.25 -12.39
C ASP A 211 7.42 -13.68 -13.81
N ARG A 212 8.00 -14.43 -14.76
CA ARG A 212 8.16 -13.95 -16.15
C ARG A 212 6.82 -13.63 -16.82
N ASP A 213 5.82 -14.48 -16.59
CA ASP A 213 4.50 -14.31 -17.20
C ASP A 213 3.77 -13.11 -16.60
N ALA A 214 3.88 -12.89 -15.29
CA ALA A 214 3.34 -11.70 -14.62
C ALA A 214 4.04 -10.42 -15.11
N PHE A 215 5.36 -10.46 -15.30
CA PHE A 215 6.12 -9.32 -15.82
C PHE A 215 5.65 -8.91 -17.23
N TRP A 216 5.56 -9.87 -18.15
CA TRP A 216 5.12 -9.58 -19.53
C TRP A 216 3.66 -9.13 -19.60
N THR A 217 2.79 -9.75 -18.79
CA THR A 217 1.38 -9.31 -18.68
C THR A 217 1.30 -7.89 -18.17
N GLY A 218 2.12 -7.52 -17.17
CA GLY A 218 2.20 -6.16 -16.67
C GLY A 218 2.65 -5.14 -17.73
N ILE A 219 3.65 -5.49 -18.54
CA ILE A 219 4.09 -4.65 -19.68
C ILE A 219 2.97 -4.47 -20.70
N VAL A 220 2.29 -5.56 -21.08
CA VAL A 220 1.13 -5.49 -22.03
C VAL A 220 0.04 -4.60 -21.45
N TRP A 221 -0.26 -4.72 -20.16
CA TRP A 221 -1.23 -3.86 -19.47
C TRP A 221 -0.84 -2.38 -19.51
N CYS A 222 0.44 -2.06 -19.26
CA CYS A 222 0.95 -0.69 -19.35
C CYS A 222 0.83 -0.13 -20.78
N VAL A 223 1.16 -0.92 -21.80
CA VAL A 223 1.02 -0.50 -23.20
C VAL A 223 -0.45 -0.24 -23.56
N LEU A 224 -1.37 -1.13 -23.16
CA LEU A 224 -2.80 -0.92 -23.33
C LEU A 224 -3.28 0.35 -22.63
N GLY A 225 -2.81 0.59 -21.40
CA GLY A 225 -3.11 1.81 -20.65
C GLY A 225 -2.64 3.08 -21.38
N LEU A 226 -1.44 3.06 -21.96
CA LEU A 226 -0.90 4.17 -22.76
C LEU A 226 -1.72 4.42 -24.02
N VAL A 227 -2.17 3.37 -24.71
CA VAL A 227 -3.03 3.49 -25.90
C VAL A 227 -4.37 4.11 -25.51
N VAL A 228 -5.00 3.63 -24.44
CA VAL A 228 -6.26 4.19 -23.94
C VAL A 228 -6.07 5.67 -23.54
N PHE A 229 -5.01 5.98 -22.80
CA PHE A 229 -4.65 7.34 -22.41
C PHE A 229 -4.51 8.26 -23.64
N TRP A 230 -3.72 7.83 -24.65
CA TRP A 230 -3.50 8.63 -25.86
C TRP A 230 -4.80 8.89 -26.62
N PHE A 231 -5.65 7.85 -26.75
CA PHE A 231 -6.93 7.96 -27.43
C PHE A 231 -7.89 8.90 -26.68
N CYS A 232 -7.99 8.74 -25.34
CA CYS A 232 -8.85 9.58 -24.52
C CYS A 232 -8.39 11.03 -24.53
N ARG A 233 -7.07 11.26 -24.39
CA ARG A 233 -6.49 12.61 -24.43
C ARG A 233 -6.76 13.32 -25.77
N LYS A 234 -6.66 12.58 -26.89
CA LYS A 234 -7.00 13.12 -28.21
C LYS A 234 -8.50 13.44 -28.34
N LYS A 235 -9.37 12.65 -27.70
CA LYS A 235 -10.82 12.80 -27.81
C LYS A 235 -11.38 13.85 -26.85
N TYR A 236 -10.88 13.93 -25.63
CA TYR A 236 -11.45 14.76 -24.55
C TYR A 236 -10.63 16.02 -24.24
N GLY A 237 -9.40 16.09 -24.75
CA GLY A 237 -8.47 17.19 -24.44
C GLY A 237 -7.87 17.09 -23.04
N ASP A 238 -7.13 18.13 -22.68
CA ASP A 238 -6.63 18.32 -21.30
C ASP A 238 -7.71 19.08 -20.53
N SER A 239 -8.62 18.35 -19.92
CA SER A 239 -9.68 18.93 -19.08
C SER A 239 -9.24 19.06 -17.62
N GLY A 240 -8.03 18.69 -17.30
CA GLY A 240 -7.46 18.85 -15.96
C GLY A 240 -7.26 20.33 -15.65
N ASP A 241 -8.21 20.93 -14.95
CA ASP A 241 -8.00 22.21 -14.28
C ASP A 241 -6.94 22.00 -13.21
N GLY A 242 -5.67 22.24 -13.55
CA GLY A 242 -4.59 22.25 -12.58
C GLY A 242 -4.80 23.23 -11.43
N ALA A 243 -5.85 24.05 -11.51
CA ALA A 243 -6.35 24.91 -10.45
C ALA A 243 -6.85 24.11 -9.23
N ASP A 244 -7.50 22.96 -9.43
CA ASP A 244 -8.04 22.17 -8.31
C ASP A 244 -6.92 21.53 -7.48
N ALA A 245 -5.82 21.14 -8.11
CA ALA A 245 -4.64 20.64 -7.38
C ALA A 245 -3.97 21.73 -6.53
N VAL A 246 -4.08 23.01 -6.95
CA VAL A 246 -3.60 24.16 -6.17
C VAL A 246 -4.54 24.47 -5.01
N GLY A 247 -5.83 24.19 -5.14
CA GLY A 247 -6.82 24.36 -4.06
C GLY A 247 -6.55 23.44 -2.87
N ILE A 248 -6.10 22.20 -3.11
CA ILE A 248 -5.69 21.26 -2.04
C ILE A 248 -4.45 21.76 -1.30
N LEU A 249 -3.54 22.44 -1.98
CA LEU A 249 -2.36 23.07 -1.37
C LEU A 249 -2.70 24.33 -0.55
N ALA A 250 -3.87 24.91 -0.77
CA ALA A 250 -4.42 26.03 0.01
C ALA A 250 -5.31 25.54 1.17
N ALA A 251 -5.24 24.26 1.53
CA ALA A 251 -6.00 23.68 2.64
C ALA A 251 -5.77 24.49 3.93
N GLU A 252 -6.85 24.68 4.68
CA GLU A 252 -6.86 25.41 5.95
C GLU A 252 -5.74 24.90 6.86
N GLU A 253 -4.98 25.81 7.45
CA GLU A 253 -4.03 25.47 8.48
C GLU A 253 -4.79 25.20 9.79
N PRO A 254 -4.42 24.15 10.56
CA PRO A 254 -5.06 23.87 11.84
C PRO A 254 -4.81 25.02 12.82
N GLN A 255 -5.78 25.28 13.68
CA GLN A 255 -5.59 26.20 14.80
C GLN A 255 -4.46 25.70 15.70
N GLU A 256 -3.73 26.61 16.37
CA GLU A 256 -2.57 26.29 17.20
C GLU A 256 -2.86 25.20 18.26
N ALA A 257 -4.01 25.27 18.94
CA ALA A 257 -4.42 24.28 19.93
C ALA A 257 -4.63 22.88 19.31
N GLU A 258 -5.22 22.83 18.10
CA GLU A 258 -5.46 21.60 17.37
C GLU A 258 -4.15 21.02 16.84
N LYS A 259 -3.26 21.85 16.32
CA LYS A 259 -1.92 21.46 15.88
C LYS A 259 -1.10 20.84 17.03
N LEU A 260 -1.15 21.43 18.22
CA LEU A 260 -0.49 20.91 19.41
C LEU A 260 -1.06 19.53 19.82
N ALA A 261 -2.38 19.34 19.72
CA ALA A 261 -3.02 18.06 19.99
C ALA A 261 -2.57 16.98 18.99
N MET A 262 -2.58 17.30 17.68
CA MET A 262 -2.10 16.41 16.61
C MET A 262 -0.61 16.07 16.78
N ASP A 263 0.23 17.02 17.15
CA ASP A 263 1.67 16.81 17.38
C ASP A 263 1.93 15.93 18.61
N ARG A 264 1.11 16.06 19.65
CA ARG A 264 1.19 15.18 20.83
C ARG A 264 0.78 13.75 20.47
N GLU A 265 -0.31 13.57 19.75
CA GLU A 265 -0.76 12.27 19.29
C GLU A 265 0.28 11.61 18.38
N TYR A 266 0.83 12.34 17.42
CA TYR A 266 1.87 11.84 16.53
C TYR A 266 3.12 11.40 17.31
N ARG A 267 3.58 12.18 18.28
CA ARG A 267 4.72 11.79 19.13
C ARG A 267 4.44 10.52 19.93
N TRP A 268 3.20 10.36 20.41
CA TRP A 268 2.81 9.14 21.10
C TRP A 268 2.89 7.92 20.17
N TRP A 269 2.37 8.05 18.95
CA TRP A 269 2.46 7.01 17.93
C TRP A 269 3.90 6.70 17.53
N CYS A 270 4.75 7.71 17.39
CA CYS A 270 6.18 7.51 17.12
C CYS A 270 6.85 6.72 18.25
N ALA A 271 6.56 7.06 19.52
CA ALA A 271 7.13 6.37 20.67
C ALA A 271 6.64 4.91 20.76
N ALA A 272 5.33 4.69 20.57
CA ALA A 272 4.75 3.34 20.56
C ALA A 272 5.32 2.47 19.44
N THR A 273 5.46 3.03 18.23
CA THR A 273 6.07 2.34 17.08
C THR A 273 7.54 2.03 17.34
N ALA A 274 8.31 2.98 17.85
CA ALA A 274 9.71 2.75 18.20
C ALA A 274 9.86 1.63 19.24
N LEU A 275 9.00 1.61 20.26
CA LEU A 275 8.98 0.55 21.28
C LEU A 275 8.65 -0.81 20.63
N ALA A 276 7.67 -0.87 19.75
CA ALA A 276 7.30 -2.11 19.06
C ALA A 276 8.43 -2.62 18.16
N VAL A 277 9.11 -1.74 17.41
CA VAL A 277 10.28 -2.09 16.60
C VAL A 277 11.42 -2.60 17.46
N LEU A 278 11.72 -1.92 18.57
CA LEU A 278 12.75 -2.37 19.52
C LEU A 278 12.41 -3.72 20.15
N ALA A 279 11.15 -3.94 20.49
CA ALA A 279 10.69 -5.24 21.01
C ALA A 279 10.85 -6.34 19.96
N ALA A 280 10.52 -6.07 18.69
CA ALA A 280 10.72 -7.02 17.59
C ALA A 280 12.21 -7.34 17.41
N LEU A 281 13.07 -6.33 17.37
CA LEU A 281 14.52 -6.52 17.24
C LEU A 281 15.10 -7.29 18.43
N ALA A 282 14.68 -6.96 19.66
CA ALA A 282 15.10 -7.67 20.87
C ALA A 282 14.67 -9.14 20.84
N PHE A 283 13.45 -9.43 20.37
CA PHE A 283 12.95 -10.80 20.24
C PHE A 283 13.84 -11.63 19.32
N TYR A 284 14.29 -11.08 18.18
CA TYR A 284 15.20 -11.77 17.27
C TYR A 284 16.66 -11.83 17.77
N ALA A 285 17.07 -10.90 18.61
CA ALA A 285 18.42 -10.90 19.18
C ALA A 285 18.58 -11.88 20.37
N LEU A 286 17.50 -12.15 21.11
CA LEU A 286 17.53 -13.04 22.28
C LEU A 286 18.17 -14.40 22.05
N PRO A 287 17.88 -15.14 20.96
CA PRO A 287 18.52 -16.44 20.70
C PRO A 287 20.05 -16.35 20.56
N PHE A 288 20.59 -15.26 20.03
CA PHE A 288 22.03 -15.06 19.91
C PHE A 288 22.71 -14.92 21.28
N PHE A 289 22.03 -14.33 22.26
CA PHE A 289 22.58 -14.16 23.60
C PHE A 289 22.38 -15.38 24.49
N THR A 290 21.37 -16.21 24.23
CA THR A 290 21.08 -17.42 25.00
C THR A 290 21.83 -18.66 24.54
N GLN A 291 22.31 -18.69 23.29
CA GLN A 291 23.12 -19.81 22.74
C GLN A 291 24.61 -19.71 23.07
N VAL A 292 25.06 -18.62 23.69
CA VAL A 292 26.47 -18.40 24.09
C VAL A 292 26.76 -18.89 25.52
N GLN A 293 25.79 -19.52 26.19
CA GLN A 293 25.99 -20.24 27.45
C GLN A 293 25.88 -21.76 27.21
#